data_50f294d8ea901fa5df131926d598c42c
#
_entry.id   50f294d8ea901fa5df131926d598c42c
#
_cell.length_a   1.000
_cell.length_b   1.000
_cell.length_c   1.000
_cell.angle_alpha   90.00
_cell.angle_beta   90.00
_cell.angle_gamma   90.00
#
_symmetry.space_group_name_H-M   'P 1'
#
loop_
_entity.id
_entity.type
_entity.pdbx_description
1 polymer ?
#
loop_
_entity_poly.entity_id
_entity_poly.type
_entity_poly.pdbx_seq_one_letter_code
_entity_poly.pdbx_strand_id
1 'polypeptide(L)'
;MILQFKDNTTLNVLDSSSVNAIQFDYNANTFSGDIAKFTNENISTAFLIINNNHREVILNRKISNKITISNNTVTVGLVNMNDLEQRITSLQIQVDECMNAITELLEMLL
;
A
#
# COMPACT_ATOMS: atom_id res chain seq x y z
N MET A 1 12.53 2.15 -11.08
CA MET A 1 12.11 1.67 -9.73
C MET A 1 10.67 1.21 -9.79
N ILE A 2 10.30 0.19 -9.05
CA ILE A 2 8.95 -0.39 -9.09
C ILE A 2 8.39 -0.42 -7.68
N LEU A 3 7.15 0.03 -7.51
CA LEU A 3 6.39 -0.12 -6.27
C LEU A 3 5.47 -1.34 -6.42
N GLN A 4 5.62 -2.32 -5.53
CA GLN A 4 4.73 -3.47 -5.45
C GLN A 4 3.81 -3.32 -4.25
N PHE A 5 2.51 -3.25 -4.50
CA PHE A 5 1.48 -3.11 -3.47
C PHE A 5 1.18 -4.43 -2.76
N LYS A 6 0.47 -4.36 -1.67
CA LYS A 6 0.05 -5.54 -0.89
C LYS A 6 -0.74 -6.55 -1.72
N ASP A 7 -1.54 -6.09 -2.67
CA ASP A 7 -2.32 -6.95 -3.57
C ASP A 7 -1.52 -7.54 -4.73
N ASN A 8 -0.18 -7.37 -4.73
CA ASN A 8 0.77 -7.81 -5.75
C ASN A 8 0.71 -7.03 -7.08
N THR A 9 -0.11 -6.01 -7.18
CA THR A 9 -0.04 -5.10 -8.34
C THR A 9 1.20 -4.23 -8.25
N THR A 10 1.68 -3.75 -9.38
CA THR A 10 2.91 -2.95 -9.48
C THR A 10 2.67 -1.64 -10.19
N LEU A 11 3.52 -0.67 -9.92
CA LEU A 11 3.55 0.63 -10.56
C LEU A 11 5.00 1.05 -10.80
N ASN A 12 5.30 1.50 -12.01
CA ASN A 12 6.60 2.10 -12.29
C ASN A 12 6.67 3.48 -11.62
N VAL A 13 7.67 3.67 -10.78
CA VAL A 13 7.87 4.91 -10.02
C VAL A 13 9.24 5.51 -10.31
N LEU A 14 9.38 6.81 -10.05
CA LEU A 14 10.63 7.52 -10.29
C LEU A 14 11.67 7.16 -9.23
N ASP A 15 12.95 7.30 -9.59
CA ASP A 15 14.08 7.03 -8.68
C ASP A 15 14.12 7.98 -7.47
N SER A 16 13.43 9.11 -7.55
CA SER A 16 13.25 10.04 -6.43
C SER A 16 12.26 9.54 -5.36
N SER A 17 11.55 8.43 -5.62
CA SER A 17 10.63 7.83 -4.65
C SER A 17 11.34 7.28 -3.43
N SER A 18 10.68 7.34 -2.28
CA SER A 18 11.16 6.79 -1.02
C SER A 18 9.99 6.26 -0.20
N VAL A 19 10.28 5.68 0.97
CA VAL A 19 9.23 5.24 1.91
C VAL A 19 8.40 6.39 2.48
N ASN A 20 8.80 7.62 2.26
CA ASN A 20 8.09 8.83 2.72
C ASN A 20 7.24 9.47 1.64
N ALA A 21 7.57 9.25 0.37
CA ALA A 21 6.84 9.81 -0.76
C ALA A 21 7.09 8.99 -2.02
N ILE A 22 6.03 8.66 -2.71
CA ILE A 22 6.10 7.97 -4.00
C ILE A 22 5.87 8.98 -5.10
N GLN A 23 6.72 8.97 -6.12
CA GLN A 23 6.62 9.84 -7.29
C GLN A 23 6.54 9.01 -8.56
N PHE A 24 5.62 9.37 -9.44
CA PHE A 24 5.49 8.71 -10.75
C PHE A 24 5.03 9.72 -11.81
N ASP A 25 5.28 9.41 -13.06
CA ASP A 25 4.89 10.26 -14.17
C ASP A 25 3.36 10.34 -14.30
N TYR A 26 2.86 11.56 -14.48
CA TYR A 26 1.45 11.76 -14.77
C TYR A 26 1.14 11.37 -16.21
N ASN A 27 0.15 10.51 -16.39
CA ASN A 27 -0.42 10.17 -17.68
C ASN A 27 -1.95 10.17 -17.54
N ALA A 28 -2.61 11.06 -18.27
CA ALA A 28 -4.06 11.22 -18.18
C ALA A 28 -4.83 9.93 -18.48
N ASN A 29 -4.29 9.05 -19.32
CA ASN A 29 -4.94 7.80 -19.69
C ASN A 29 -4.87 6.72 -18.60
N THR A 30 -3.86 6.77 -17.74
CA THR A 30 -3.59 5.74 -16.72
C THR A 30 -3.73 6.24 -15.29
N PHE A 31 -3.79 7.57 -15.08
CA PHE A 31 -3.79 8.17 -13.75
C PHE A 31 -4.90 7.63 -12.85
N SER A 32 -6.11 7.52 -13.36
CA SER A 32 -7.25 7.03 -12.58
C SER A 32 -7.02 5.62 -12.04
N GLY A 33 -6.48 4.71 -12.86
CA GLY A 33 -6.14 3.35 -12.45
C GLY A 33 -4.92 3.32 -11.51
N ASP A 34 -3.90 4.13 -11.77
CA ASP A 34 -2.71 4.19 -10.95
C ASP A 34 -3.01 4.74 -9.55
N ILE A 35 -3.76 5.83 -9.45
CA ILE A 35 -4.07 6.44 -8.15
C ILE A 35 -5.03 5.57 -7.33
N ALA A 36 -5.86 4.77 -7.97
CA ALA A 36 -6.77 3.85 -7.29
C ALA A 36 -6.03 2.75 -6.51
N LYS A 37 -4.77 2.44 -6.86
CA LYS A 37 -3.93 1.49 -6.13
C LYS A 37 -3.47 2.03 -4.78
N PHE A 38 -3.46 3.34 -4.59
CA PHE A 38 -3.01 4.00 -3.37
C PHE A 38 -4.14 4.07 -2.35
N THR A 39 -4.45 2.94 -1.74
CA THR A 39 -5.33 2.86 -0.56
C THR A 39 -4.49 2.61 0.68
N ASN A 40 -4.98 2.97 1.85
CA ASN A 40 -4.26 2.74 3.09
C ASN A 40 -3.98 1.25 3.32
N GLU A 41 -4.92 0.38 2.98
CA GLU A 41 -4.72 -1.07 3.05
C GLU A 41 -3.61 -1.54 2.12
N ASN A 42 -3.62 -1.07 0.88
CA ASN A 42 -2.71 -1.55 -0.16
C ASN A 42 -1.28 -1.04 0.04
N ILE A 43 -1.12 0.12 0.66
CA ILE A 43 0.19 0.72 0.94
C ILE A 43 0.76 0.33 2.31
N SER A 44 -0.07 -0.20 3.22
CA SER A 44 0.35 -0.53 4.59
C SER A 44 1.47 -1.56 4.65
N THR A 45 1.56 -2.42 3.64
CA THR A 45 2.66 -3.38 3.46
C THR A 45 2.97 -3.45 1.97
N ALA A 46 3.99 -2.74 1.55
CA ALA A 46 4.41 -2.66 0.15
C ALA A 46 5.92 -2.79 0.04
N PHE A 47 6.41 -2.98 -1.17
CA PHE A 47 7.84 -3.08 -1.44
C PHE A 47 8.23 -2.06 -2.50
N LEU A 48 9.26 -1.28 -2.22
CA LEU A 48 9.89 -0.40 -3.18
C LEU A 48 11.11 -1.13 -3.75
N ILE A 49 10.97 -1.64 -4.97
CA ILE A 49 11.98 -2.46 -5.62
C ILE A 49 12.92 -1.55 -6.39
N ILE A 50 14.16 -1.44 -5.93
CA ILE A 50 15.18 -0.57 -6.49
C ILE A 50 15.92 -1.28 -7.62
N ASN A 51 16.28 -2.56 -7.40
CA ASN A 51 16.89 -3.43 -8.41
C ASN A 51 16.66 -4.91 -8.01
N ASN A 52 17.20 -5.85 -8.78
CA ASN A 52 17.00 -7.28 -8.55
C ASN A 52 17.47 -7.77 -7.18
N ASN A 53 18.40 -7.06 -6.54
CA ASN A 53 19.01 -7.48 -5.29
C ASN A 53 18.67 -6.55 -4.11
N HIS A 54 17.94 -5.46 -4.35
CA HIS A 54 17.66 -4.47 -3.31
C HIS A 54 16.23 -3.98 -3.37
N ARG A 55 15.54 -4.08 -2.24
CA ARG A 55 14.20 -3.52 -2.05
C ARG A 55 14.05 -2.96 -0.65
N GLU A 56 13.25 -1.91 -0.53
CA GLU A 56 12.87 -1.34 0.74
C GLU A 56 11.44 -1.76 1.08
N VAL A 57 11.20 -2.09 2.34
CA VAL A 57 9.86 -2.43 2.83
C VAL A 57 9.16 -1.16 3.30
N ILE A 58 7.96 -0.94 2.77
CA ILE A 58 7.04 0.08 3.29
C ILE A 58 6.13 -0.63 4.28
N LEU A 59 6.26 -0.30 5.55
CA LEU A 59 5.53 -0.98 6.63
C LEU A 59 4.87 0.05 7.54
N ASN A 60 3.60 -0.22 7.91
CA ASN A 60 2.83 0.63 8.82
C ASN A 60 2.76 2.10 8.36
N ARG A 61 2.62 2.29 7.05
CA ARG A 61 2.43 3.61 6.43
C ARG A 61 0.99 3.77 5.96
N LYS A 62 0.54 5.00 5.92
CA LYS A 62 -0.73 5.39 5.31
C LYS A 62 -0.49 6.57 4.38
N ILE A 63 -1.45 6.80 3.48
CA ILE A 63 -1.39 7.94 2.57
C ILE A 63 -1.66 9.20 3.37
N SER A 64 -0.76 10.18 3.25
CA SER A 64 -1.01 11.53 3.77
C SER A 64 -2.09 12.20 2.91
N ASN A 65 -2.73 13.24 3.43
CA ASN A 65 -3.74 13.99 2.67
C ASN A 65 -3.14 14.84 1.54
N LYS A 66 -1.88 14.60 1.19
CA LYS A 66 -1.16 15.36 0.17
C LYS A 66 -0.83 14.49 -1.02
N ILE A 67 -1.69 14.58 -2.04
CA ILE A 67 -1.38 14.08 -3.38
C ILE A 67 -1.27 15.32 -4.26
N THR A 68 -0.12 15.53 -4.86
CA THR A 68 0.16 16.70 -5.69
C THR A 68 0.56 16.30 -7.10
N ILE A 69 0.20 17.11 -8.07
CA ILE A 69 0.63 16.95 -9.46
C ILE A 69 1.33 18.26 -9.85
N SER A 70 2.61 18.17 -10.18
CA SER A 70 3.43 19.30 -10.57
C SER A 70 4.45 18.88 -11.60
N ASN A 71 4.57 19.62 -12.70
CA ASN A 71 5.52 19.32 -13.79
C ASN A 71 5.41 17.88 -14.33
N ASN A 72 4.18 17.42 -14.55
CA ASN A 72 3.87 16.05 -14.98
C ASN A 72 4.32 14.95 -13.99
N THR A 73 4.60 15.30 -12.75
CA THR A 73 4.94 14.35 -11.70
C THR A 73 3.84 14.30 -10.64
N VAL A 74 3.36 13.11 -10.36
CA VAL A 74 2.44 12.85 -9.24
C VAL A 74 3.27 12.50 -8.02
N THR A 75 3.00 13.16 -6.90
CA THR A 75 3.63 12.86 -5.62
C THR A 75 2.57 12.45 -4.61
N VAL A 76 2.73 11.24 -4.06
CA VAL A 76 1.87 10.70 -3.01
C VAL A 76 2.69 10.63 -1.72
N GLY A 77 2.38 11.49 -0.76
CA GLY A 77 3.04 11.49 0.54
C GLY A 77 2.61 10.29 1.38
N LEU A 78 3.55 9.68 2.10
CA LEU A 78 3.31 8.60 3.04
C LEU A 78 3.72 9.04 4.43
N VAL A 79 2.91 8.68 5.43
CA VAL A 79 3.18 8.99 6.84
C VAL A 79 3.06 7.72 7.67
N ASN A 80 3.70 7.70 8.82
CA ASN A 80 3.60 6.59 9.74
C ASN A 80 2.17 6.50 10.32
N MET A 81 1.66 5.27 10.43
CA MET A 81 0.52 5.00 11.28
C MET A 81 0.93 5.23 12.74
N ASN A 82 0.06 5.83 13.55
CA ASN A 82 0.27 5.90 14.98
C ASN A 82 0.02 4.53 15.63
N ASP A 83 0.39 4.37 16.91
CA ASP A 83 0.27 3.09 17.62
C ASP A 83 -1.17 2.58 17.68
N LEU A 84 -2.14 3.47 17.82
CA LEU A 84 -3.56 3.10 17.86
C LEU A 84 -4.01 2.55 16.50
N GLU A 85 -3.64 3.20 15.40
CA GLU A 85 -3.97 2.76 14.05
C GLU A 85 -3.36 1.38 13.75
N GLN A 86 -2.12 1.14 14.17
CA GLN A 86 -1.46 -0.16 14.02
C GLN A 86 -2.18 -1.26 14.82
N ARG A 87 -2.62 -0.96 16.04
CA ARG A 87 -3.39 -1.89 16.89
C ARG A 87 -4.75 -2.22 16.29
N ILE A 88 -5.45 -1.23 15.76
CA ILE A 88 -6.75 -1.43 15.09
C ILE A 88 -6.59 -2.36 13.89
N THR A 89 -5.58 -2.14 13.06
CA THR A 89 -5.28 -3.00 11.91
C THR A 89 -5.01 -4.44 12.35
N SER A 90 -4.21 -4.64 13.39
CA SER A 90 -3.91 -5.97 13.92
C SER A 90 -5.17 -6.66 14.47
N LEU A 91 -6.05 -5.93 15.16
CA LEU A 91 -7.30 -6.47 15.67
C LEU A 91 -8.25 -6.88 14.54
N GLN A 92 -8.33 -6.12 13.47
CA GLN A 92 -9.14 -6.46 12.29
C GLN A 92 -8.68 -7.77 11.67
N ILE A 93 -7.37 -7.98 11.54
CA ILE A 93 -6.80 -9.24 11.03
C ILE A 93 -7.17 -10.40 11.95
N GLN A 94 -7.05 -10.24 13.27
CA GLN A 94 -7.41 -11.28 14.24
C GLN A 94 -8.89 -11.63 14.19
N VAL A 95 -9.77 -10.64 14.04
CA VAL A 95 -11.22 -10.86 13.90
C VAL A 95 -11.52 -11.66 12.64
N ASP A 96 -10.92 -11.30 11.52
CA ASP A 96 -11.10 -12.03 10.26
C ASP A 96 -10.64 -13.49 10.35
N GLU A 97 -9.50 -13.74 11.00
CA GLU A 97 -9.00 -15.09 11.25
C GLU A 97 -9.96 -15.90 12.12
N CYS A 98 -10.52 -15.31 13.19
CA CYS A 98 -11.51 -15.96 14.05
C CYS A 98 -12.79 -16.29 13.29
N MET A 99 -13.28 -15.40 12.45
CA MET A 99 -14.48 -15.63 11.65
C MET A 99 -14.27 -16.76 10.64
N ASN A 100 -13.11 -16.84 10.01
CA ASN A 100 -12.76 -17.92 9.10
C ASN A 100 -12.71 -19.27 9.83
N ALA A 101 -12.13 -19.33 11.03
CA ALA A 101 -12.07 -20.55 11.84
C ALA A 101 -13.47 -21.03 12.25
N ILE A 102 -14.37 -20.11 12.62
CA ILE A 102 -15.77 -20.45 12.94
C ILE A 102 -16.48 -21.01 11.72
N THR A 103 -16.30 -20.40 10.56
CA THR A 103 -16.90 -20.87 9.30
C THR A 103 -16.43 -22.30 8.97
N GLU A 104 -15.14 -22.57 9.09
CA GLU A 104 -14.59 -23.91 8.87
C GLU A 104 -15.19 -24.95 9.83
N LEU A 105 -15.34 -24.61 11.12
CA LEU A 105 -15.97 -25.48 12.10
C LEU A 105 -17.42 -25.79 11.75
N LEU A 106 -18.18 -24.80 11.32
CA LEU A 106 -19.58 -24.99 10.89
C LEU A 106 -19.67 -25.91 9.69
N GLU A 107 -18.78 -25.75 8.71
CA GLU A 107 -18.73 -26.62 7.53
C GLU A 107 -18.40 -28.07 7.90
N MET A 108 -17.52 -28.29 8.89
CA MET A 108 -17.19 -29.62 9.37
C MET A 108 -18.32 -30.30 10.13
N LEU A 109 -19.22 -29.53 10.76
CA LEU A 109 -20.35 -30.05 11.52
C LEU A 109 -21.59 -30.30 10.67
N LEU A 110 -21.64 -29.77 9.48
CA LEU A 110 -22.71 -29.96 8.51
C LEU A 110 -22.43 -31.12 7.56
#